data_12d9332cdf5eab09db339ce7ce2fe15f
#
_entry.id   12d9332cdf5eab09db339ce7ce2fe15f
#
_cell.length_a   1.000
_cell.length_b   1.000
_cell.length_c   1.000
_cell.angle_alpha   90.00
_cell.angle_beta   90.00
_cell.angle_gamma   90.00
#
_symmetry.space_group_name_H-M   'P 1'
#
loop_
_entity.id
_entity.type
_entity.pdbx_description
1 polymer ?
#
loop_
_entity_poly.entity_id
_entity_poly.type
_entity_poly.pdbx_seq_one_letter_code
_entity_poly.pdbx_strand_id
1 'polypeptide(L)'
;TLRRFFKEYNALPERSLVGALPVSLQERSERLPGNAIAGLRVALGTHIGDPLARLAAVKESMKKVREDRASLPEQAVTSYVMMRAAPLYASQLPVLGRAVPPLFNLVVSNTPGPEKARYFNGAQLEAIYPMGNLMQYSALSIDCVGYAGTLNIGFTGARDTLPHLQRMAVYMGKALEDLEELLALGEAV
;
A
#
# COMPACT_ATOMS: atom_id res chain seq x y z
N THR A 1 4.95 -1.22 11.78
CA THR A 1 6.05 -0.71 10.96
C THR A 1 6.08 0.81 10.93
N LEU A 2 5.24 1.50 10.11
CA LEU A 2 5.26 2.97 9.92
C LEU A 2 5.20 3.76 11.22
N ARG A 3 4.24 3.43 12.11
CA ARG A 3 4.12 4.11 13.40
C ARG A 3 5.38 4.00 14.25
N ARG A 4 6.04 2.82 14.29
CA ARG A 4 7.31 2.64 15.01
C ARG A 4 8.41 3.49 14.42
N PHE A 5 8.55 3.46 13.09
CA PHE A 5 9.53 4.27 12.39
C PHE A 5 9.37 5.76 12.68
N PHE A 6 8.19 6.33 12.46
CA PHE A 6 7.96 7.76 12.69
C PHE A 6 8.04 8.14 14.18
N LYS A 7 7.68 7.26 15.10
CA LYS A 7 7.81 7.50 16.52
C LYS A 7 9.27 7.60 16.95
N GLU A 8 10.14 6.75 16.42
CA GLU A 8 11.59 6.77 16.71
C GLU A 8 12.25 8.08 16.27
N TYR A 9 11.80 8.63 15.15
CA TYR A 9 12.33 9.89 14.63
C TYR A 9 11.54 11.14 15.08
N ASN A 10 10.67 11.02 16.08
CA ASN A 10 9.80 12.10 16.57
C ASN A 10 9.01 12.81 15.46
N ALA A 11 8.64 12.06 14.41
CA ALA A 11 7.96 12.54 13.23
C ALA A 11 6.58 11.89 13.02
N LEU A 12 5.99 11.30 14.09
CA LEU A 12 4.70 10.65 14.00
C LEU A 12 3.59 11.69 13.80
N PRO A 13 2.86 11.63 12.66
CA PRO A 13 1.76 12.56 12.41
C PRO A 13 0.60 12.34 13.39
N GLU A 14 -0.06 13.43 13.79
CA GLU A 14 -1.29 13.38 14.63
C GLU A 14 -2.45 12.74 13.88
N ARG A 15 -2.48 12.87 12.55
CA ARG A 15 -3.50 12.28 11.67
C ARG A 15 -3.01 10.98 11.05
N SER A 16 -3.96 10.13 10.68
CA SER A 16 -3.64 8.92 9.92
C SER A 16 -2.92 9.24 8.62
N LEU A 17 -1.84 8.52 8.33
CA LEU A 17 -1.32 8.47 6.98
C LEU A 17 -2.33 7.76 6.07
N VAL A 18 -2.37 8.19 4.82
CA VAL A 18 -3.22 7.63 3.76
C VAL A 18 -2.33 6.88 2.77
N GLY A 19 -2.61 5.61 2.57
CA GLY A 19 -2.01 4.80 1.53
C GLY A 19 -2.83 4.84 0.25
N ALA A 20 -2.16 4.91 -0.90
CA ALA A 20 -2.76 4.59 -2.18
C ALA A 20 -2.53 3.11 -2.48
N LEU A 21 -3.61 2.36 -2.66
CA LEU A 21 -3.57 0.95 -3.01
C LEU A 21 -3.98 0.78 -4.48
N PRO A 22 -3.06 0.48 -5.38
CA PRO A 22 -3.40 0.12 -6.76
C PRO A 22 -4.20 -1.18 -6.77
N VAL A 23 -5.33 -1.19 -7.45
CA VAL A 23 -6.16 -2.39 -7.66
C VAL A 23 -6.49 -2.53 -9.13
N SER A 24 -6.45 -3.76 -9.63
CA SER A 24 -6.87 -4.04 -11.01
C SER A 24 -8.38 -3.81 -11.17
N LEU A 25 -8.75 -3.21 -12.29
CA LEU A 25 -10.15 -3.08 -12.72
C LEU A 25 -10.56 -4.20 -13.68
N GLN A 26 -9.61 -5.00 -14.15
CA GLN A 26 -9.83 -6.01 -15.19
C GLN A 26 -10.74 -7.17 -14.76
N GLU A 27 -10.83 -7.47 -13.46
CA GLU A 27 -11.69 -8.54 -12.95
C GLU A 27 -13.21 -8.32 -13.20
N ARG A 28 -13.61 -7.10 -13.55
CA ARG A 28 -15.02 -6.73 -13.79
C ARG A 28 -15.36 -6.33 -15.22
N SER A 29 -14.38 -6.15 -16.08
CA SER A 29 -14.62 -5.71 -17.45
C SER A 29 -13.56 -6.27 -18.39
N GLU A 30 -13.92 -7.31 -19.12
CA GLU A 30 -13.11 -7.85 -20.24
C GLU A 30 -12.92 -6.84 -21.38
N ARG A 31 -13.54 -5.66 -21.30
CA ARG A 31 -13.58 -4.64 -22.36
C ARG A 31 -12.57 -3.51 -22.20
N LEU A 32 -11.85 -3.42 -21.07
CA LEU A 32 -10.86 -2.36 -20.91
C LEU A 32 -9.50 -2.79 -21.49
N PRO A 33 -9.04 -2.15 -22.58
CA PRO A 33 -7.71 -2.46 -23.12
C PRO A 33 -6.62 -1.96 -22.19
N GLY A 34 -5.61 -2.79 -21.93
CA GLY A 34 -4.41 -2.43 -21.18
C GLY A 34 -4.55 -2.61 -19.66
N ASN A 35 -3.63 -2.02 -18.92
CA ASN A 35 -3.55 -2.08 -17.46
C ASN A 35 -4.51 -1.06 -16.83
N ALA A 36 -5.77 -1.41 -16.68
CA ALA A 36 -6.74 -0.58 -15.98
C ALA A 36 -6.53 -0.72 -14.45
N ILE A 37 -5.89 0.27 -13.84
CA ILE A 37 -5.60 0.32 -12.41
C ILE A 37 -6.34 1.48 -11.77
N ALA A 38 -7.05 1.22 -10.68
CA ALA A 38 -7.61 2.25 -9.81
C ALA A 38 -6.78 2.38 -8.54
N GLY A 39 -6.53 3.60 -8.10
CA GLY A 39 -5.94 3.87 -6.79
C GLY A 39 -7.02 3.97 -5.72
N LEU A 40 -7.07 3.03 -4.79
CA LEU A 40 -7.90 3.14 -3.59
C LEU A 40 -7.13 3.90 -2.51
N ARG A 41 -7.81 4.84 -1.82
CA ARG A 41 -7.22 5.60 -0.71
C ARG A 41 -7.68 4.98 0.60
N VAL A 42 -6.74 4.50 1.39
CA VAL A 42 -7.00 3.80 2.66
C VAL A 42 -6.29 4.51 3.80
N ALA A 43 -7.02 4.81 4.86
CA ALA A 43 -6.44 5.32 6.09
C ALA A 43 -5.70 4.18 6.82
N LEU A 44 -4.42 4.40 7.14
CA LEU A 44 -3.53 3.37 7.71
C LEU A 44 -3.55 3.35 9.25
N GLY A 45 -4.37 4.19 9.89
CA GLY A 45 -4.52 4.22 11.34
C GLY A 45 -3.24 4.53 12.12
N THR A 46 -2.25 5.18 11.51
CA THR A 46 -0.92 5.38 12.10
C THR A 46 -0.94 6.18 13.41
N HIS A 47 -1.96 7.00 13.65
CA HIS A 47 -2.16 7.74 14.89
C HIS A 47 -2.66 6.84 16.04
N ILE A 48 -3.28 5.68 15.73
CA ILE A 48 -3.84 4.76 16.73
C ILE A 48 -2.70 3.98 17.40
N GLY A 49 -2.61 4.05 18.73
CA GLY A 49 -1.56 3.41 19.51
C GLY A 49 -1.70 1.89 19.61
N ASP A 50 -2.90 1.42 19.91
CA ASP A 50 -3.20 0.00 20.06
C ASP A 50 -3.14 -0.75 18.73
N PRO A 51 -2.41 -1.88 18.64
CA PRO A 51 -2.23 -2.61 17.39
C PRO A 51 -3.52 -3.24 16.84
N LEU A 52 -4.38 -3.78 17.70
CA LEU A 52 -5.62 -4.44 17.28
C LEU A 52 -6.66 -3.41 16.84
N ALA A 53 -6.82 -2.31 17.58
CA ALA A 53 -7.68 -1.20 17.18
C ALA A 53 -7.21 -0.59 15.86
N ARG A 54 -5.90 -0.46 15.64
CA ARG A 54 -5.33 0.00 14.38
C ARG A 54 -5.63 -0.96 13.23
N LEU A 55 -5.49 -2.27 13.44
CA LEU A 55 -5.83 -3.29 12.45
C LEU A 55 -7.31 -3.22 12.07
N ALA A 56 -8.20 -3.10 13.08
CA ALA A 56 -9.63 -2.94 12.88
C ALA A 56 -9.96 -1.68 12.07
N ALA A 57 -9.32 -0.54 12.38
CA ALA A 57 -9.52 0.71 11.65
C ALA A 57 -9.07 0.62 10.18
N VAL A 58 -7.97 -0.08 9.90
CA VAL A 58 -7.51 -0.32 8.52
C VAL A 58 -8.49 -1.23 7.76
N LYS A 59 -8.95 -2.33 8.38
CA LYS A 59 -9.95 -3.22 7.79
C LYS A 59 -11.24 -2.48 7.45
N GLU A 60 -11.73 -1.65 8.36
CA GLU A 60 -12.94 -0.84 8.15
C GLU A 60 -12.75 0.20 7.04
N SER A 61 -11.60 0.87 6.99
CA SER A 61 -11.26 1.80 5.91
C SER A 61 -11.24 1.09 4.55
N MET A 62 -10.68 -0.11 4.47
CA MET A 62 -10.67 -0.90 3.25
C MET A 62 -12.07 -1.37 2.84
N LYS A 63 -12.88 -1.78 3.81
CA LYS A 63 -14.26 -2.21 3.58
C LYS A 63 -15.07 -1.08 2.96
N LYS A 64 -15.07 0.12 3.54
CA LYS A 64 -15.75 1.30 3.00
C LYS A 64 -15.36 1.60 1.57
N VAL A 65 -14.07 1.60 1.27
CA VAL A 65 -13.58 1.89 -0.08
C VAL A 65 -14.03 0.83 -1.09
N ARG A 66 -14.12 -0.44 -0.68
CA ARG A 66 -14.65 -1.53 -1.53
C ARG A 66 -16.17 -1.40 -1.76
N GLU A 67 -16.91 -1.06 -0.72
CA GLU A 67 -18.36 -0.84 -0.79
C GLU A 67 -18.70 0.35 -1.67
N ASP A 68 -18.02 1.49 -1.50
CA ASP A 68 -18.17 2.67 -2.37
C ASP A 68 -17.94 2.32 -3.84
N ARG A 69 -16.92 1.50 -4.12
CA ARG A 69 -16.64 1.03 -5.48
C ARG A 69 -17.72 0.07 -5.98
N ALA A 70 -18.22 -0.83 -5.13
CA ALA A 70 -19.22 -1.83 -5.51
C ALA A 70 -20.59 -1.22 -5.82
N SER A 71 -20.89 -0.06 -5.23
CA SER A 71 -22.14 0.66 -5.44
C SER A 71 -22.22 1.40 -6.80
N LEU A 72 -21.10 1.51 -7.54
CA LEU A 72 -21.07 2.22 -8.81
C LEU A 72 -21.57 1.35 -9.97
N PRO A 73 -22.43 1.88 -10.85
CA PRO A 73 -22.79 1.23 -12.11
C PRO A 73 -21.53 0.99 -12.96
N GLU A 74 -21.48 -0.13 -13.67
CA GLU A 74 -20.32 -0.53 -14.48
C GLU A 74 -19.90 0.57 -15.50
N GLN A 75 -20.88 1.24 -16.12
CA GLN A 75 -20.65 2.33 -17.07
C GLN A 75 -20.04 3.58 -16.41
N ALA A 76 -20.28 3.78 -15.11
CA ALA A 76 -19.78 4.93 -14.38
C ALA A 76 -18.38 4.71 -13.79
N VAL A 77 -17.91 3.45 -13.69
CA VAL A 77 -16.62 3.11 -13.06
C VAL A 77 -15.46 3.83 -13.74
N THR A 78 -15.40 3.81 -15.07
CA THR A 78 -14.31 4.46 -15.82
C THR A 78 -14.28 5.96 -15.59
N SER A 79 -15.43 6.63 -15.71
CA SER A 79 -15.56 8.08 -15.47
C SER A 79 -15.22 8.45 -14.03
N TYR A 80 -15.69 7.67 -13.07
CA TYR A 80 -15.38 7.83 -11.65
C TYR A 80 -13.87 7.69 -11.37
N VAL A 81 -13.23 6.66 -11.93
CA VAL A 81 -11.79 6.45 -11.79
C VAL A 81 -11.01 7.61 -12.40
N MET A 82 -11.36 8.05 -13.60
CA MET A 82 -10.72 9.19 -14.26
C MET A 82 -10.87 10.49 -13.46
N MET A 83 -12.07 10.78 -12.97
CA MET A 83 -12.34 11.94 -12.13
C MET A 83 -11.52 11.90 -10.83
N ARG A 84 -11.42 10.73 -10.20
CA ARG A 84 -10.62 10.55 -8.97
C ARG A 84 -9.11 10.56 -9.21
N ALA A 85 -8.67 10.18 -10.40
CA ALA A 85 -7.27 10.20 -10.80
C ALA A 85 -6.82 11.60 -11.30
N ALA A 86 -7.72 12.45 -11.76
CA ALA A 86 -7.40 13.78 -12.29
C ALA A 86 -6.53 14.63 -11.34
N PRO A 87 -6.82 14.75 -10.02
CA PRO A 87 -5.97 15.48 -9.10
C PRO A 87 -4.58 14.86 -8.95
N LEU A 88 -4.46 13.53 -9.07
CA LEU A 88 -3.18 12.84 -9.04
C LEU A 88 -2.34 13.22 -10.27
N TYR A 89 -2.91 13.19 -11.46
CA TYR A 89 -2.21 13.62 -12.67
C TYR A 89 -1.86 15.12 -12.62
N ALA A 90 -2.77 15.94 -12.11
CA ALA A 90 -2.50 17.37 -11.90
C ALA A 90 -1.32 17.60 -10.93
N SER A 91 -1.21 16.80 -9.88
CA SER A 91 -0.09 16.89 -8.93
C SER A 91 1.27 16.49 -9.53
N GLN A 92 1.28 15.73 -10.65
CA GLN A 92 2.54 15.40 -11.34
C GLN A 92 3.05 16.52 -12.25
N LEU A 93 2.27 17.58 -12.48
CA LEU A 93 2.70 18.73 -13.25
C LEU A 93 3.59 19.66 -12.39
N PRO A 94 4.74 20.15 -12.90
CA PRO A 94 5.72 20.88 -12.10
C PRO A 94 5.18 22.12 -11.40
N VAL A 95 4.22 22.82 -12.01
CA VAL A 95 3.63 24.05 -11.47
C VAL A 95 2.46 23.75 -10.54
N LEU A 96 1.55 22.88 -10.96
CA LEU A 96 0.33 22.54 -10.21
C LEU A 96 0.63 21.64 -9.01
N GLY A 97 1.62 20.77 -9.11
CA GLY A 97 1.96 19.82 -8.06
C GLY A 97 2.38 20.46 -6.74
N ARG A 98 2.89 21.70 -6.77
CA ARG A 98 3.21 22.46 -5.55
C ARG A 98 1.98 23.07 -4.88
N ALA A 99 0.93 23.31 -5.64
CA ALA A 99 -0.30 23.96 -5.17
C ALA A 99 -1.38 22.96 -4.74
N VAL A 100 -1.32 21.72 -5.24
CA VAL A 100 -2.29 20.66 -4.92
C VAL A 100 -1.79 19.85 -3.73
N PRO A 101 -2.55 19.76 -2.63
CA PRO A 101 -2.18 18.88 -1.51
C PRO A 101 -2.04 17.42 -1.96
N PRO A 102 -1.07 16.67 -1.41
CA PRO A 102 -0.91 15.28 -1.77
C PRO A 102 -2.17 14.47 -1.39
N LEU A 103 -2.67 13.70 -2.33
CA LEU A 103 -3.88 12.88 -2.16
C LEU A 103 -3.64 11.68 -1.23
N PHE A 104 -2.40 11.25 -1.11
CA PHE A 104 -1.94 10.16 -0.26
C PHE A 104 -0.49 10.42 0.16
N ASN A 105 -0.03 9.72 1.18
CA ASN A 105 1.31 9.87 1.73
C ASN A 105 2.31 8.85 1.17
N LEU A 106 1.81 7.66 0.80
CA LEU A 106 2.63 6.56 0.27
C LEU A 106 1.79 5.64 -0.62
N VAL A 107 2.50 4.84 -1.41
CA VAL A 107 1.88 3.75 -2.17
C VAL A 107 2.06 2.44 -1.41
N VAL A 108 1.03 1.60 -1.39
CA VAL A 108 1.11 0.22 -0.93
C VAL A 108 0.58 -0.67 -2.04
N SER A 109 1.46 -1.38 -2.71
CA SER A 109 1.13 -2.26 -3.82
C SER A 109 1.23 -3.72 -3.39
N ASN A 110 0.32 -4.55 -3.88
CA ASN A 110 0.39 -5.99 -3.72
C ASN A 110 0.14 -6.65 -5.07
N THR A 111 1.14 -7.36 -5.55
CA THR A 111 1.10 -8.07 -6.83
C THR A 111 1.10 -9.58 -6.57
N PRO A 112 0.08 -10.30 -7.04
CA PRO A 112 0.13 -11.75 -6.98
C PRO A 112 1.29 -12.27 -7.84
N GLY A 113 2.07 -13.17 -7.29
CA GLY A 113 3.16 -13.81 -7.99
C GLY A 113 2.93 -15.31 -8.15
N PRO A 114 3.89 -16.04 -8.73
CA PRO A 114 3.77 -17.48 -8.94
C PRO A 114 3.62 -18.25 -7.62
N GLU A 115 2.57 -19.06 -7.52
CA GLU A 115 2.33 -19.95 -6.36
C GLU A 115 3.35 -21.07 -6.24
N LYS A 116 3.91 -21.51 -7.37
CA LYS A 116 4.89 -22.61 -7.44
C LYS A 116 6.28 -22.06 -7.76
N ALA A 117 7.29 -22.74 -7.22
CA ALA A 117 8.69 -22.45 -7.54
C ALA A 117 8.93 -22.41 -9.06
N ARG A 118 9.70 -21.44 -9.50
CA ARG A 118 10.08 -21.26 -10.90
C ARG A 118 11.58 -21.55 -11.06
N TYR A 119 11.93 -21.98 -12.24
CA TYR A 119 13.31 -22.31 -12.61
C TYR A 119 13.71 -21.54 -13.86
N PHE A 120 14.93 -21.08 -13.90
CA PHE A 120 15.54 -20.47 -15.06
C PHE A 120 16.85 -21.20 -15.35
N ASN A 121 16.91 -21.83 -16.52
CA ASN A 121 18.07 -22.59 -16.99
C ASN A 121 18.60 -23.62 -15.95
N GLY A 122 17.69 -24.32 -15.26
CA GLY A 122 18.00 -25.30 -14.23
C GLY A 122 18.19 -24.74 -12.81
N ALA A 123 18.40 -23.44 -12.65
CA ALA A 123 18.51 -22.77 -11.34
C ALA A 123 17.11 -22.41 -10.80
N GLN A 124 16.87 -22.72 -9.53
CA GLN A 124 15.64 -22.34 -8.87
C GLN A 124 15.65 -20.86 -8.51
N LEU A 125 14.55 -20.17 -8.79
CA LEU A 125 14.31 -18.84 -8.27
C LEU A 125 13.95 -18.97 -6.77
N GLU A 126 14.74 -18.40 -5.89
CA GLU A 126 14.53 -18.51 -4.44
C GLU A 126 13.57 -17.45 -3.91
N ALA A 127 13.68 -16.20 -4.39
CA ALA A 127 12.86 -15.09 -3.93
C ALA A 127 12.69 -14.03 -5.02
N ILE A 128 11.62 -13.23 -4.91
CA ILE A 128 11.37 -12.04 -5.73
C ILE A 128 11.32 -10.84 -4.79
N TYR A 129 12.19 -9.86 -4.99
CA TYR A 129 12.20 -8.63 -4.20
C TYR A 129 11.60 -7.49 -5.03
N PRO A 130 10.37 -7.04 -4.71
CA PRO A 130 9.73 -5.97 -5.46
C PRO A 130 10.37 -4.62 -5.17
N MET A 131 10.46 -3.79 -6.19
CA MET A 131 10.87 -2.38 -6.08
C MET A 131 9.83 -1.52 -6.79
N GLY A 132 9.23 -0.58 -6.04
CA GLY A 132 8.27 0.37 -6.58
C GLY A 132 8.92 1.64 -7.10
N ASN A 133 8.19 2.34 -7.95
CA ASN A 133 8.56 3.68 -8.38
C ASN A 133 7.99 4.72 -7.44
N LEU A 134 8.79 5.72 -7.08
CA LEU A 134 8.29 6.87 -6.35
C LEU A 134 7.61 7.83 -7.31
N MET A 135 6.38 8.18 -7.01
CA MET A 135 5.67 9.26 -7.69
C MET A 135 6.24 10.62 -7.23
N GLN A 136 6.09 11.64 -8.05
CA GLN A 136 6.49 12.98 -7.65
C GLN A 136 5.74 13.40 -6.38
N TYR A 137 6.45 13.97 -5.41
CA TYR A 137 5.96 14.32 -4.06
C TYR A 137 5.59 13.12 -3.18
N SER A 138 5.95 11.89 -3.56
CA SER A 138 5.83 10.71 -2.69
C SER A 138 7.21 10.30 -2.18
N ALA A 139 7.31 10.06 -0.88
CA ALA A 139 8.57 9.71 -0.25
C ALA A 139 8.74 8.20 -0.04
N LEU A 140 7.67 7.42 -0.13
CA LEU A 140 7.68 5.98 0.19
C LEU A 140 6.75 5.19 -0.72
N SER A 141 7.24 4.06 -1.22
CA SER A 141 6.46 2.94 -1.76
C SER A 141 6.75 1.69 -0.97
N ILE A 142 5.71 0.92 -0.66
CA ILE A 142 5.78 -0.40 -0.04
C ILE A 142 5.17 -1.37 -1.03
N ASP A 143 5.98 -2.27 -1.55
CA ASP A 143 5.56 -3.18 -2.60
C ASP A 143 5.66 -4.61 -2.09
N CYS A 144 4.59 -5.38 -2.30
CA CYS A 144 4.50 -6.78 -1.88
C CYS A 144 4.36 -7.67 -3.10
N VAL A 145 4.99 -8.83 -3.06
CA VAL A 145 4.82 -9.90 -4.06
C VAL A 145 4.79 -11.27 -3.38
N GLY A 146 3.77 -12.05 -3.70
CA GLY A 146 3.70 -13.45 -3.29
C GLY A 146 4.59 -14.30 -4.18
N TYR A 147 5.35 -15.24 -3.61
CA TYR A 147 6.12 -16.22 -4.37
C TYR A 147 6.28 -17.52 -3.59
N ALA A 148 5.82 -18.63 -4.16
CA ALA A 148 5.99 -19.99 -3.61
C ALA A 148 5.62 -20.09 -2.11
N GLY A 149 4.49 -19.49 -1.72
CA GLY A 149 4.00 -19.52 -0.33
C GLY A 149 4.61 -18.45 0.59
N THR A 150 5.53 -17.62 0.09
CA THR A 150 6.16 -16.53 0.85
C THR A 150 5.69 -15.17 0.35
N LEU A 151 5.46 -14.22 1.26
CA LEU A 151 5.22 -12.81 0.93
C LEU A 151 6.51 -12.02 1.07
N ASN A 152 7.01 -11.51 -0.05
CA ASN A 152 8.20 -10.67 -0.08
C ASN A 152 7.77 -9.20 -0.10
N ILE A 153 8.40 -8.37 0.72
CA ILE A 153 8.05 -6.97 0.90
C ILE A 153 9.27 -6.09 0.63
N GLY A 154 9.13 -5.15 -0.30
CA GLY A 154 10.13 -4.16 -0.64
C GLY A 154 9.74 -2.76 -0.16
N PHE A 155 10.71 -1.99 0.27
CA PHE A 155 10.56 -0.59 0.66
C PHE A 155 11.41 0.27 -0.26
N THR A 156 10.78 1.14 -1.02
CA THR A 156 11.46 2.14 -1.85
C THR A 156 11.20 3.52 -1.27
N GLY A 157 12.24 4.26 -0.95
CA GLY A 157 12.09 5.56 -0.30
C GLY A 157 13.06 6.61 -0.81
N ALA A 158 12.64 7.89 -0.75
CA ALA A 158 13.49 9.02 -1.06
C ALA A 158 14.52 9.23 0.06
N ARG A 159 15.79 9.08 -0.26
CA ARG A 159 16.91 9.12 0.71
C ARG A 159 16.91 10.40 1.55
N ASP A 160 16.66 11.53 0.93
CA ASP A 160 16.72 12.84 1.59
C ASP A 160 15.54 13.08 2.54
N THR A 161 14.43 12.38 2.31
CA THR A 161 13.19 12.53 3.09
C THR A 161 13.02 11.45 4.15
N LEU A 162 13.48 10.23 3.84
CA LEU A 162 13.37 9.05 4.71
C LEU A 162 14.76 8.44 4.96
N PRO A 163 15.59 9.07 5.76
CA PRO A 163 16.87 8.47 6.16
C PRO A 163 16.62 7.18 6.95
N HIS A 164 17.56 6.24 6.86
CA HIS A 164 17.51 4.96 7.58
C HIS A 164 16.31 4.06 7.20
N LEU A 165 15.86 4.12 5.95
CA LEU A 165 14.73 3.34 5.43
C LEU A 165 14.85 1.84 5.71
N GLN A 166 16.08 1.29 5.70
CA GLN A 166 16.38 -0.12 5.99
C GLN A 166 15.83 -0.58 7.36
N ARG A 167 15.62 0.33 8.31
CA ARG A 167 15.01 0.00 9.61
C ARG A 167 13.54 -0.40 9.50
N MET A 168 12.86 -0.02 8.42
CA MET A 168 11.46 -0.44 8.19
C MET A 168 11.33 -1.95 8.04
N ALA A 169 12.32 -2.62 7.45
CA ALA A 169 12.32 -4.08 7.36
C ALA A 169 12.35 -4.74 8.75
N VAL A 170 13.21 -4.23 9.64
CA VAL A 170 13.29 -4.71 11.03
C VAL A 170 11.97 -4.45 11.79
N TYR A 171 11.38 -3.27 11.61
CA TYR A 171 10.10 -2.95 12.24
C TYR A 171 8.92 -3.71 11.65
N MET A 172 9.04 -4.19 10.42
CA MET A 172 8.04 -5.05 9.80
C MET A 172 8.00 -6.40 10.50
N GLY A 173 9.14 -7.06 10.68
CA GLY A 173 9.22 -8.33 11.41
C GLY A 173 8.64 -8.20 12.83
N LYS A 174 9.15 -7.23 13.60
CA LYS A 174 8.62 -6.99 14.95
C LYS A 174 7.14 -6.66 15.02
N ALA A 175 6.60 -5.94 14.03
CA ALA A 175 5.17 -5.62 14.00
C ALA A 175 4.31 -6.82 13.64
N LEU A 176 4.84 -7.77 12.89
CA LEU A 176 4.17 -9.03 12.59
C LEU A 176 4.16 -9.92 13.85
N GLU A 177 5.32 -10.11 14.48
CA GLU A 177 5.46 -10.86 15.74
C GLU A 177 4.47 -10.35 16.80
N ASP A 178 4.41 -9.03 17.04
CA ASP A 178 3.46 -8.43 17.99
C ASP A 178 1.99 -8.74 17.64
N LEU A 179 1.63 -8.72 16.35
CA LEU A 179 0.27 -9.02 15.92
C LEU A 179 -0.07 -10.51 16.09
N GLU A 180 0.86 -11.39 15.79
CA GLU A 180 0.71 -12.84 15.97
C GLU A 180 0.51 -13.18 17.45
N GLU A 181 1.32 -12.63 18.35
CA GLU A 181 1.17 -12.81 19.79
C GLU A 181 -0.20 -12.31 20.30
N LEU A 182 -0.63 -11.11 19.88
CA LEU A 182 -1.89 -10.53 20.32
C LEU A 182 -3.10 -11.29 19.77
N LEU A 183 -3.03 -11.83 18.57
CA LEU A 183 -4.10 -12.61 17.97
C LEU A 183 -4.17 -14.01 18.59
N ALA A 184 -3.04 -14.66 18.87
CA ALA A 184 -2.99 -15.95 19.56
C ALA A 184 -3.57 -15.86 20.99
N LEU A 185 -3.32 -14.77 21.72
CA LEU A 185 -3.92 -14.53 23.03
C LEU A 185 -5.44 -14.28 22.93
N GLY A 186 -5.92 -13.67 21.84
CA GLY A 186 -7.35 -13.41 21.61
C GLY A 186 -8.16 -14.65 21.25
N GLU A 187 -7.54 -15.70 20.71
CA GLU A 187 -8.19 -16.99 20.42
C GLU A 187 -8.23 -17.94 21.64
N ALA A 188 -7.47 -17.63 22.69
CA ALA A 188 -7.37 -18.45 23.90
C ALA A 188 -8.36 -18.03 25.01
N VAL A 189 -9.22 -17.04 24.77
CA VAL A 189 -10.27 -16.53 25.67
C VAL A 189 -11.63 -16.74 25.04
#